data_eec15b49c6c18efaa75ad1279b5dc0f1
#
_entry.id   eec15b49c6c18efaa75ad1279b5dc0f1
#
_cell.length_a   1.000
_cell.length_b   1.000
_cell.length_c   1.000
_cell.angle_alpha   90.00
_cell.angle_beta   90.00
_cell.angle_gamma   90.00
#
_symmetry.space_group_name_H-M   'P 1'
#
loop_
_entity.id
_entity.type
_entity.pdbx_description
1 polymer ?
#
loop_
_entity_poly.entity_id
_entity_poly.type
_entity_poly.pdbx_seq_one_letter_code
_entity_poly.pdbx_strand_id
1 'polypeptide(L)'
;MSIVHLYGQDVNGNFVPVRVDVSGGITKAGQASLWSYAAAASGLLNTAVAVTIANAGGAGLRSYINAIQISADVLTVATEFVVRDGASGTVLWRTKIGTAGLINGLSINFATPLRSSPNTLLEVATLTATVAGAVYFNAQGYVGA
;
A
#
# COMPACT_ATOMS: atom_id res chain seq x y z
N MET A 1 3.45 -16.99 40.06
CA MET A 1 3.83 -16.69 38.68
C MET A 1 4.41 -15.27 38.69
N SER A 2 5.69 -15.11 38.39
CA SER A 2 6.32 -13.78 38.41
C SER A 2 6.12 -13.11 37.06
N ILE A 3 5.44 -11.96 37.04
CA ILE A 3 5.24 -11.18 35.82
C ILE A 3 6.45 -10.25 35.71
N VAL A 4 7.28 -10.46 34.69
CA VAL A 4 8.39 -9.57 34.38
C VAL A 4 7.86 -8.47 33.46
N HIS A 5 7.90 -7.22 33.94
CA HIS A 5 7.61 -6.06 33.10
C HIS A 5 8.93 -5.58 32.46
N LEU A 6 9.02 -5.64 31.15
CA LEU A 6 10.13 -5.04 30.40
C LEU A 6 9.80 -3.59 30.05
N TYR A 7 10.72 -2.69 30.32
CA TYR A 7 10.63 -1.28 29.95
C TYR A 7 11.83 -0.89 29.09
N GLY A 8 11.59 -0.15 28.02
CA GLY A 8 12.61 0.58 27.28
C GLY A 8 12.58 2.07 27.67
N GLN A 9 13.59 2.84 27.28
CA GLN A 9 13.58 4.30 27.41
C GLN A 9 13.25 4.92 26.05
N ASP A 10 12.41 5.95 26.05
CA ASP A 10 12.21 6.82 24.90
C ASP A 10 13.36 7.83 24.73
N VAL A 11 13.31 8.63 23.69
CA VAL A 11 14.35 9.65 23.39
C VAL A 11 14.46 10.74 24.46
N ASN A 12 13.46 10.86 25.34
CA ASN A 12 13.41 11.83 26.44
C ASN A 12 13.80 11.19 27.78
N GLY A 13 14.19 9.90 27.78
CA GLY A 13 14.58 9.17 28.98
C GLY A 13 13.42 8.58 29.79
N ASN A 14 12.17 8.66 29.33
CA ASN A 14 11.03 8.09 30.04
C ASN A 14 10.97 6.57 29.82
N PHE A 15 10.59 5.83 30.86
CA PHE A 15 10.37 4.40 30.76
C PHE A 15 9.04 4.14 30.04
N VAL A 16 9.09 3.39 28.94
CA VAL A 16 7.93 2.96 28.18
C VAL A 16 7.80 1.43 28.22
N PRO A 17 6.61 0.89 28.39
CA PRO A 17 6.43 -0.56 28.42
C PRO A 17 6.77 -1.16 27.04
N VAL A 18 7.60 -2.20 27.05
CA VAL A 18 7.90 -3.00 25.86
C VAL A 18 6.79 -4.00 25.65
N ARG A 19 6.12 -3.95 24.49
CA ARG A 19 5.12 -4.95 24.13
C ARG A 19 5.81 -6.19 23.57
N VAL A 20 5.34 -7.34 24.00
CA VAL A 20 5.75 -8.65 23.51
C VAL A 20 4.55 -9.24 22.76
N ASP A 21 4.75 -9.76 21.57
CA ASP A 21 3.71 -10.45 20.84
C ASP A 21 3.42 -11.83 21.43
N VAL A 22 2.39 -12.50 20.91
CA VAL A 22 1.97 -13.84 21.38
C VAL A 22 3.02 -14.93 21.18
N SER A 23 4.02 -14.70 20.35
CA SER A 23 5.16 -15.60 20.11
C SER A 23 6.37 -15.27 20.97
N GLY A 24 6.29 -14.27 21.85
CA GLY A 24 7.38 -13.84 22.72
C GLY A 24 8.40 -12.90 22.04
N GLY A 25 8.12 -12.45 20.82
CA GLY A 25 8.94 -11.47 20.13
C GLY A 25 8.75 -10.06 20.70
N ILE A 26 9.84 -9.30 20.85
CA ILE A 26 9.76 -7.89 21.23
C ILE A 26 9.24 -7.12 20.04
N THR A 27 7.99 -6.63 20.12
CA THR A 27 7.47 -5.68 19.15
C THR A 27 7.84 -4.26 19.58
N LYS A 28 8.49 -3.50 18.72
CA LYS A 28 8.61 -2.06 18.93
C LYS A 28 7.20 -1.48 19.06
N ALA A 29 6.95 -0.68 20.08
CA ALA A 29 5.72 0.11 20.15
C ALA A 29 5.58 0.88 18.83
N GLY A 30 4.53 0.59 18.05
CA GLY A 30 4.36 1.12 16.70
C GLY A 30 4.94 0.25 15.58
N GLN A 31 5.30 -1.01 15.83
CA GLN A 31 5.63 -1.90 14.71
C GLN A 31 4.40 -2.14 13.87
N ALA A 32 4.48 -1.62 12.69
CA ALA A 32 3.46 -1.60 11.69
C ALA A 32 3.06 -3.03 11.28
N SER A 33 1.77 -3.28 11.22
CA SER A 33 1.25 -4.48 10.60
C SER A 33 1.62 -4.47 9.11
N LEU A 34 2.41 -5.42 8.66
CA LEU A 34 2.76 -5.55 7.25
C LEU A 34 1.54 -5.97 6.45
N TRP A 35 1.41 -5.43 5.24
CA TRP A 35 0.40 -5.85 4.29
C TRP A 35 1.00 -5.98 2.89
N SER A 36 0.37 -6.78 2.06
CA SER A 36 0.66 -6.89 0.65
C SER A 36 -0.62 -6.99 -0.17
N TYR A 37 -0.58 -6.47 -1.37
CA TYR A 37 -1.63 -6.61 -2.36
C TYR A 37 -1.03 -7.27 -3.60
N ALA A 38 -1.66 -8.32 -4.09
CA ALA A 38 -1.32 -8.97 -5.35
C ALA A 38 -2.45 -8.76 -6.35
N ALA A 39 -2.10 -8.45 -7.57
CA ALA A 39 -3.06 -8.34 -8.67
C ALA A 39 -3.85 -9.66 -8.81
N ALA A 40 -5.15 -9.53 -9.09
CA ALA A 40 -5.97 -10.67 -9.50
C ALA A 40 -5.42 -11.30 -10.79
N ALA A 41 -5.70 -12.56 -11.04
CA ALA A 41 -5.23 -13.29 -12.22
C ALA A 41 -5.63 -12.64 -13.55
N SER A 42 -6.74 -11.90 -13.57
CA SER A 42 -7.22 -11.13 -14.73
C SER A 42 -6.74 -9.67 -14.74
N GLY A 43 -5.95 -9.26 -13.75
CA GLY A 43 -5.52 -7.87 -13.58
C GLY A 43 -6.68 -6.90 -13.31
N LEU A 44 -6.40 -5.62 -13.42
CA LEU A 44 -7.41 -4.57 -13.49
C LEU A 44 -7.92 -4.51 -14.92
N LEU A 45 -9.08 -5.08 -15.14
CA LEU A 45 -9.73 -5.06 -16.45
C LEU A 45 -10.33 -3.68 -16.70
N ASN A 46 -10.43 -3.35 -17.93
CA ASN A 46 -10.89 -2.22 -18.70
C ASN A 46 -12.08 -1.37 -18.16
N THR A 47 -12.43 -1.53 -16.93
CA THR A 47 -13.42 -0.67 -16.25
C THR A 47 -12.64 0.29 -15.38
N ALA A 48 -12.90 1.57 -15.46
CA ALA A 48 -12.32 2.58 -14.55
C ALA A 48 -12.77 2.39 -13.08
N VAL A 49 -13.00 1.13 -12.69
CA VAL A 49 -13.43 0.75 -11.33
C VAL A 49 -12.18 0.70 -10.44
N ALA A 50 -12.22 1.52 -9.39
CA ALA A 50 -11.16 1.53 -8.39
C ALA A 50 -11.14 0.24 -7.58
N VAL A 51 -9.94 -0.21 -7.22
CA VAL A 51 -9.72 -1.39 -6.40
C VAL A 51 -9.03 -0.98 -5.10
N THR A 52 -9.61 -1.35 -3.97
CA THR A 52 -8.98 -1.15 -2.65
C THR A 52 -7.80 -2.10 -2.49
N ILE A 53 -6.61 -1.55 -2.26
CA ILE A 53 -5.37 -2.31 -2.05
C ILE A 53 -4.98 -2.43 -0.58
N ALA A 54 -5.42 -1.49 0.24
CA ALA A 54 -5.28 -1.53 1.68
C ALA A 54 -6.50 -0.87 2.34
N ASN A 55 -7.10 -1.55 3.31
CA ASN A 55 -8.20 -0.98 4.10
C ASN A 55 -7.69 0.13 5.03
N ALA A 56 -8.62 0.95 5.51
CA ALA A 56 -8.33 1.92 6.56
C ALA A 56 -7.76 1.23 7.80
N GLY A 57 -6.64 1.73 8.31
CA GLY A 57 -5.93 1.13 9.43
C GLY A 57 -6.59 1.32 10.80
N GLY A 58 -7.60 2.18 10.89
CA GLY A 58 -8.23 2.60 12.14
C GLY A 58 -7.81 4.01 12.57
N ALA A 59 -8.45 4.50 13.64
CA ALA A 59 -8.23 5.86 14.13
C ALA A 59 -6.74 6.14 14.44
N GLY A 60 -6.19 7.20 13.87
CA GLY A 60 -4.80 7.61 14.02
C GLY A 60 -3.79 6.80 13.21
N LEU A 61 -4.20 5.69 12.59
CA LEU A 61 -3.32 4.85 11.79
C LEU A 61 -3.38 5.21 10.31
N ARG A 62 -2.26 5.01 9.62
CA ARG A 62 -2.08 5.25 8.19
C ARG A 62 -1.55 4.00 7.51
N SER A 63 -1.90 3.82 6.25
CA SER A 63 -1.27 2.82 5.39
C SER A 63 -0.10 3.47 4.64
N TYR A 64 1.03 2.77 4.60
CA TYR A 64 2.25 3.17 3.93
C TYR A 64 2.57 2.17 2.83
N ILE A 65 2.98 2.65 1.66
CA ILE A 65 3.46 1.81 0.54
C ILE A 65 4.98 1.97 0.46
N ASN A 66 5.72 0.88 0.61
CA ASN A 66 7.17 0.85 0.47
C ASN A 66 7.61 0.53 -0.95
N ALA A 67 6.89 -0.39 -1.60
CA ALA A 67 7.25 -0.87 -2.93
C ALA A 67 6.00 -1.14 -3.76
N ILE A 68 6.12 -0.91 -5.05
CA ILE A 68 5.13 -1.27 -6.05
C ILE A 68 5.78 -1.98 -7.22
N GLN A 69 5.01 -2.84 -7.87
CA GLN A 69 5.33 -3.42 -9.15
C GLN A 69 4.11 -3.30 -10.05
N ILE A 70 4.29 -2.80 -11.25
CA ILE A 70 3.23 -2.63 -12.23
C ILE A 70 3.67 -3.16 -13.58
N SER A 71 2.78 -3.89 -14.24
CA SER A 71 2.92 -4.30 -15.64
C SER A 71 1.58 -4.18 -16.33
N ALA A 72 1.57 -4.19 -17.65
CA ALA A 72 0.35 -4.11 -18.43
C ALA A 72 0.51 -4.84 -19.75
N ASP A 73 -0.55 -5.51 -20.18
CA ASP A 73 -0.69 -6.04 -21.52
C ASP A 73 -0.72 -4.91 -22.56
N VAL A 74 -0.74 -5.26 -23.83
CA VAL A 74 -1.07 -4.33 -24.90
C VAL A 74 -2.51 -3.83 -24.69
N LEU A 75 -2.66 -2.53 -24.61
CA LEU A 75 -3.94 -1.86 -24.33
C LEU A 75 -4.51 -1.29 -25.63
N THR A 76 -5.82 -1.36 -25.81
CA THR A 76 -6.49 -0.70 -26.96
C THR A 76 -6.55 0.82 -26.80
N VAL A 77 -6.57 1.31 -25.56
CA VAL A 77 -6.58 2.73 -25.23
C VAL A 77 -5.53 3.02 -24.16
N ALA A 78 -4.72 4.06 -24.36
CA ALA A 78 -3.78 4.52 -23.37
C ALA A 78 -4.52 5.02 -22.12
N THR A 79 -3.98 4.71 -20.92
CA THR A 79 -4.59 5.10 -19.65
C THR A 79 -3.58 5.71 -18.70
N GLU A 80 -4.04 6.47 -17.73
CA GLU A 80 -3.30 6.76 -16.51
C GLU A 80 -3.68 5.74 -15.43
N PHE A 81 -2.67 5.18 -14.79
CA PHE A 81 -2.83 4.38 -13.58
C PHE A 81 -2.48 5.23 -12.38
N VAL A 82 -3.31 5.20 -11.35
CA VAL A 82 -3.14 6.02 -10.14
C VAL A 82 -3.24 5.19 -8.87
N VAL A 83 -2.49 5.62 -7.85
CA VAL A 83 -2.67 5.24 -6.45
C VAL A 83 -3.27 6.43 -5.73
N ARG A 84 -4.36 6.23 -4.99
CA ARG A 84 -5.13 7.29 -4.32
C ARG A 84 -5.23 7.08 -2.83
N ASP A 85 -5.30 8.20 -2.13
CA ASP A 85 -5.63 8.31 -0.71
C ASP A 85 -7.14 8.43 -0.55
N GLY A 86 -7.81 7.34 -0.26
CA GLY A 86 -9.27 7.27 -0.16
C GLY A 86 -9.99 7.03 -1.49
N ALA A 87 -11.28 6.70 -1.37
CA ALA A 87 -12.15 6.44 -2.51
C ALA A 87 -12.29 7.69 -3.39
N SER A 88 -11.80 7.59 -4.63
CA SER A 88 -11.71 8.73 -5.57
C SER A 88 -10.95 9.94 -5.03
N GLY A 89 -10.07 9.73 -4.04
CA GLY A 89 -9.37 10.77 -3.30
C GLY A 89 -8.12 11.30 -3.98
N THR A 90 -7.25 11.90 -3.19
CA THR A 90 -6.02 12.54 -3.66
C THR A 90 -5.07 11.53 -4.28
N VAL A 91 -4.53 11.84 -5.46
CA VAL A 91 -3.54 10.99 -6.14
C VAL A 91 -2.19 11.12 -5.42
N LEU A 92 -1.70 10.00 -4.90
CA LEU A 92 -0.38 9.88 -4.27
C LEU A 92 0.72 9.54 -5.28
N TRP A 93 0.39 8.77 -6.29
CA TRP A 93 1.30 8.37 -7.35
C TRP A 93 0.54 8.07 -8.64
N ARG A 94 1.20 8.32 -9.78
CA ARG A 94 0.63 8.02 -11.10
C ARG A 94 1.68 7.63 -12.10
N THR A 95 1.26 6.85 -13.09
CA THR A 95 2.03 6.59 -14.30
C THR A 95 1.10 6.54 -15.52
N LYS A 96 1.63 6.89 -16.68
CA LYS A 96 0.91 6.77 -17.94
C LYS A 96 1.32 5.49 -18.64
N ILE A 97 0.35 4.69 -19.04
CA ILE A 97 0.53 3.45 -19.78
C ILE A 97 0.01 3.68 -21.20
N GLY A 98 0.90 3.56 -22.17
CA GLY A 98 0.55 3.67 -23.59
C GLY A 98 -0.13 2.41 -24.12
N THR A 99 -0.59 2.46 -25.36
CA THR A 99 -1.23 1.31 -26.02
C THR A 99 -0.30 0.11 -26.19
N ALA A 100 1.02 0.33 -26.26
CA ALA A 100 1.99 -0.78 -26.29
C ALA A 100 2.07 -1.57 -24.96
N GLY A 101 1.38 -1.11 -23.93
CA GLY A 101 1.42 -1.71 -22.61
C GLY A 101 2.72 -1.43 -21.84
N LEU A 102 2.97 -2.25 -20.83
CA LEU A 102 4.17 -2.21 -20.00
C LEU A 102 4.60 -3.66 -19.70
N ILE A 103 4.94 -4.40 -20.75
CA ILE A 103 5.17 -5.86 -20.71
C ILE A 103 6.36 -6.21 -19.81
N ASN A 104 7.43 -5.42 -19.82
CA ASN A 104 8.61 -5.64 -18.97
C ASN A 104 8.40 -5.24 -17.52
N GLY A 105 7.27 -4.60 -17.22
CA GLY A 105 6.95 -4.12 -15.89
C GLY A 105 7.85 -2.98 -15.40
N LEU A 106 7.43 -2.39 -14.30
CA LEU A 106 8.16 -1.36 -13.54
C LEU A 106 8.09 -1.72 -12.07
N SER A 107 9.25 -1.78 -11.42
CA SER A 107 9.36 -1.96 -9.97
C SER A 107 9.94 -0.71 -9.34
N ILE A 108 9.29 -0.20 -8.32
CA ILE A 108 9.70 1.00 -7.59
C ILE A 108 9.75 0.71 -6.11
N ASN A 109 10.88 1.02 -5.48
CA ASN A 109 11.02 1.08 -4.03
C ASN A 109 11.05 2.56 -3.62
N PHE A 110 10.16 2.95 -2.74
CA PHE A 110 10.07 4.33 -2.26
C PHE A 110 11.01 4.53 -1.06
N ALA A 111 12.03 5.37 -1.23
CA ALA A 111 12.91 5.78 -0.13
C ALA A 111 12.10 6.48 0.99
N THR A 112 11.10 7.27 0.61
CA THR A 112 10.06 7.78 1.52
C THR A 112 8.75 7.11 1.13
N PRO A 113 8.16 6.25 1.99
CA PRO A 113 6.93 5.56 1.67
C PRO A 113 5.79 6.51 1.30
N LEU A 114 4.98 6.13 0.30
CA LEU A 114 3.70 6.81 0.06
C LEU A 114 2.78 6.52 1.23
N ARG A 115 2.07 7.53 1.74
CA ARG A 115 1.22 7.37 2.91
C ARG A 115 -0.20 7.85 2.67
N SER A 116 -1.17 7.14 3.26
CA SER A 116 -2.56 7.59 3.32
C SER A 116 -2.75 8.68 4.38
N SER A 117 -3.88 9.35 4.34
CA SER A 117 -4.44 10.06 5.48
C SER A 117 -4.79 9.09 6.62
N PRO A 118 -4.90 9.57 7.88
CA PRO A 118 -5.31 8.71 8.98
C PRO A 118 -6.66 8.07 8.72
N ASN A 119 -6.79 6.79 9.06
CA ASN A 119 -8.03 6.02 8.93
C ASN A 119 -8.64 6.06 7.51
N THR A 120 -7.79 6.08 6.49
CA THR A 120 -8.19 6.16 5.09
C THR A 120 -7.67 4.94 4.34
N LEU A 121 -8.50 4.36 3.47
CA LEU A 121 -8.10 3.28 2.58
C LEU A 121 -7.13 3.78 1.49
N LEU A 122 -6.37 2.85 0.90
CA LEU A 122 -5.64 3.09 -0.35
C LEU A 122 -6.35 2.36 -1.49
N GLU A 123 -6.53 3.05 -2.59
CA GLU A 123 -7.09 2.46 -3.81
C GLU A 123 -6.18 2.69 -5.01
N VAL A 124 -6.39 1.86 -6.03
CA VAL A 124 -5.80 2.02 -7.36
C VAL A 124 -6.88 2.03 -8.42
N ALA A 125 -6.65 2.75 -9.49
CA ALA A 125 -7.56 2.81 -10.62
C ALA A 125 -6.82 3.12 -11.92
N THR A 126 -7.37 2.67 -13.03
CA THR A 126 -7.11 3.21 -14.36
C THR A 126 -8.11 4.33 -14.63
N LEU A 127 -7.66 5.49 -15.09
CA LEU A 127 -8.55 6.65 -15.29
C LEU A 127 -9.33 6.59 -16.61
N THR A 128 -8.84 5.83 -17.57
CA THR A 128 -9.52 5.60 -18.86
C THR A 128 -9.73 4.10 -18.99
N ALA A 129 -10.96 3.71 -19.34
CA ALA A 129 -11.26 2.31 -19.62
C ALA A 129 -10.41 1.83 -20.81
N THR A 130 -9.69 0.73 -20.61
CA THR A 130 -8.94 0.05 -21.68
C THR A 130 -9.81 -1.07 -22.23
N VAL A 131 -10.31 -0.97 -23.44
CA VAL A 131 -11.31 -1.91 -23.98
C VAL A 131 -10.78 -3.35 -24.06
N ALA A 132 -9.47 -3.52 -24.20
CA ALA A 132 -8.79 -4.81 -24.07
C ALA A 132 -7.42 -4.61 -23.39
N GLY A 133 -6.86 -5.73 -22.90
CA GLY A 133 -5.66 -5.74 -22.08
C GLY A 133 -5.95 -5.50 -20.59
N ALA A 134 -5.01 -5.83 -19.75
CA ALA A 134 -5.10 -5.69 -18.31
C ALA A 134 -3.87 -4.99 -17.73
N VAL A 135 -4.05 -4.33 -16.62
CA VAL A 135 -2.96 -3.76 -15.80
C VAL A 135 -2.84 -4.60 -14.55
N TYR A 136 -1.63 -5.05 -14.25
CA TYR A 136 -1.30 -5.83 -13.06
C TYR A 136 -0.52 -4.95 -12.11
N PHE A 137 -1.02 -4.84 -10.89
CA PHE A 137 -0.41 -4.02 -9.86
C PHE A 137 -0.23 -4.81 -8.58
N ASN A 138 0.97 -4.79 -8.04
CA ASN A 138 1.31 -5.39 -6.76
C ASN A 138 1.90 -4.31 -5.86
N ALA A 139 1.62 -4.37 -4.57
CA ALA A 139 2.14 -3.43 -3.61
C ALA A 139 2.50 -4.13 -2.30
N GLN A 140 3.47 -3.56 -1.60
CA GLN A 140 3.86 -3.95 -0.25
C GLN A 140 3.93 -2.73 0.63
N GLY A 141 3.53 -2.88 1.87
CA GLY A 141 3.52 -1.78 2.80
C GLY A 141 3.29 -2.19 4.24
N TYR A 142 2.98 -1.20 5.04
CA TYR A 142 2.68 -1.39 6.45
C TYR A 142 1.62 -0.39 6.93
N VAL A 143 1.00 -0.69 8.08
CA VAL A 143 0.12 0.23 8.79
C VAL A 143 0.88 0.74 10.01
N GLY A 144 0.89 2.03 10.23
CA GLY A 144 1.55 2.69 11.38
C GLY A 144 0.88 4.00 11.76
N ALA A 145 1.33 4.61 12.83
CA ALA A 145 0.88 5.92 13.28
C ALA A 145 1.54 7.07 12.50
#